data_e2d6fb7968ba9413038fa9ebafa284e9
#
_entry.id   e2d6fb7968ba9413038fa9ebafa284e9
#
_cell.length_a   1.000
_cell.length_b   1.000
_cell.length_c   1.000
_cell.angle_alpha   90.00
_cell.angle_beta   90.00
_cell.angle_gamma   90.00
#
_symmetry.space_group_name_H-M   'P 1'
#
loop_
_entity.id
_entity.type
_entity.pdbx_description
1 polymer ?
#
loop_
_entity_poly.entity_id
_entity_poly.type
_entity_poly.pdbx_seq_one_letter_code
_entity_poly.pdbx_strand_id
1 'polypeptide(L)'
;ELSSIGTPIIDGKNIFFVTENGYFVIMTKDTGKIISSNNILKILKRKKQATKITGFIMGSGKIYSVTLNGYLIVSSAISGKAEFFRNIGDPIVADPIINNGKLYILTKNSRIFGFQ
;
A
#
# COMPACT_ATOMS: atom_id res chain seq x y z
N GLU A 1 10.94 7.30 -13.19
CA GLU A 1 9.80 8.19 -12.91
C GLU A 1 8.86 7.55 -11.90
N LEU A 2 8.45 8.34 -10.91
CA LEU A 2 7.59 7.85 -9.83
C LEU A 2 6.19 8.43 -10.00
N SER A 3 5.22 7.56 -10.25
CA SER A 3 3.82 7.94 -10.37
C SER A 3 3.00 7.19 -9.33
N SER A 4 2.30 7.93 -8.51
CA SER A 4 1.38 7.33 -7.53
C SER A 4 0.21 6.68 -8.25
N ILE A 5 -0.26 5.54 -7.72
CA ILE A 5 -1.43 4.86 -8.25
C ILE A 5 -2.75 5.46 -7.75
N GLY A 6 -2.69 6.43 -6.91
CA GLY A 6 -3.85 7.10 -6.38
C GLY A 6 -3.45 8.45 -5.85
N THR A 7 -4.30 9.01 -5.02
CA THR A 7 -4.00 10.31 -4.42
C THR A 7 -2.96 10.15 -3.32
N PRO A 8 -1.84 10.88 -3.37
CA PRO A 8 -0.89 10.88 -2.27
C PRO A 8 -1.56 11.31 -0.97
N ILE A 9 -1.08 10.76 0.13
CA ILE A 9 -1.62 11.04 1.46
C ILE A 9 -0.71 12.04 2.16
N ILE A 10 -1.29 13.14 2.65
CA ILE A 10 -0.55 14.12 3.42
C ILE A 10 -0.88 13.91 4.89
N ASP A 11 0.14 13.69 5.71
CA ASP A 11 -0.03 13.54 7.14
C ASP A 11 1.13 14.24 7.85
N GLY A 12 0.79 15.28 8.61
CA GLY A 12 1.79 16.09 9.27
C GLY A 12 2.72 16.78 8.27
N LYS A 13 4.00 16.55 8.41
CA LYS A 13 5.03 17.15 7.57
C LYS A 13 5.38 16.32 6.35
N ASN A 14 4.77 15.16 6.19
CA ASN A 14 5.16 14.19 5.17
C ASN A 14 4.05 13.90 4.18
N ILE A 15 4.49 13.51 3.00
CA ILE A 15 3.62 13.01 1.93
C ILE A 15 3.98 11.55 1.72
N PHE A 16 2.96 10.70 1.66
CA PHE A 16 3.10 9.25 1.47
C PHE A 16 2.42 8.85 0.18
N PHE A 17 3.09 8.06 -0.63
CA PHE A 17 2.45 7.48 -1.80
C PHE A 17 3.11 6.16 -2.18
N VAL A 18 2.37 5.37 -2.96
CA VAL A 18 2.84 4.08 -3.47
C VAL A 18 2.71 4.09 -4.98
N THR A 19 3.73 3.59 -5.66
CA THR A 19 3.70 3.49 -7.12
C THR A 19 3.17 2.12 -7.55
N GLU A 20 2.72 2.05 -8.79
CA GLU A 20 2.21 0.79 -9.35
C GLU A 20 3.25 -0.32 -9.29
N ASN A 21 4.51 0.01 -9.53
CA ASN A 21 5.60 -0.97 -9.52
C ASN A 21 6.16 -1.23 -8.12
N GLY A 22 5.50 -0.74 -7.08
CA GLY A 22 5.76 -1.18 -5.72
C GLY A 22 6.61 -0.30 -4.84
N TYR A 23 6.98 0.90 -5.29
CA TYR A 23 7.75 1.80 -4.44
C TYR A 23 6.84 2.53 -3.47
N PHE A 24 7.13 2.38 -2.18
CA PHE A 24 6.51 3.17 -1.14
C PHE A 24 7.46 4.32 -0.82
N VAL A 25 7.00 5.55 -1.06
CA VAL A 25 7.81 6.75 -0.97
C VAL A 25 7.27 7.65 0.14
N ILE A 26 8.18 8.15 0.96
CA ILE A 26 7.89 9.15 1.98
C ILE A 26 8.74 10.37 1.65
N MET A 27 8.12 11.53 1.53
CA MET A 27 8.84 12.77 1.25
C MET A 27 8.34 13.89 2.15
N THR A 28 9.18 14.90 2.34
CA THR A 28 8.79 16.07 3.11
C THR A 28 7.84 16.94 2.29
N LYS A 29 6.80 17.42 2.93
CA LYS A 29 5.79 18.26 2.27
C LYS A 29 6.40 19.60 1.81
N ASP A 30 7.25 20.21 2.64
CA ASP A 30 7.74 21.56 2.40
C ASP A 30 8.76 21.63 1.27
N THR A 31 9.67 20.67 1.20
CA THR A 31 10.79 20.72 0.26
C THR A 31 10.68 19.68 -0.86
N GLY A 32 9.79 18.70 -0.73
CA GLY A 32 9.71 17.61 -1.69
C GLY A 32 10.88 16.64 -1.61
N LYS A 33 11.67 16.70 -0.52
CA LYS A 33 12.82 15.82 -0.37
C LYS A 33 12.35 14.41 -0.01
N ILE A 34 12.88 13.42 -0.70
CA ILE A 34 12.57 12.02 -0.41
C ILE A 34 13.31 11.59 0.86
N ILE A 35 12.54 11.16 1.87
CA ILE A 35 13.07 10.63 3.12
C ILE A 35 13.33 9.14 2.97
N SER A 36 12.44 8.43 2.31
CA SER A 36 12.48 6.98 2.23
C SER A 36 11.84 6.53 0.93
N SER A 37 12.44 5.51 0.31
CA SER A 37 11.89 4.89 -0.90
C SER A 37 12.27 3.42 -0.88
N ASN A 38 11.27 2.55 -0.74
CA ASN A 38 11.47 1.11 -0.65
C ASN A 38 10.50 0.38 -1.57
N ASN A 39 10.99 -0.64 -2.24
CA ASN A 39 10.10 -1.48 -3.05
C ASN A 39 9.46 -2.53 -2.15
N ILE A 40 8.19 -2.31 -1.81
CA ILE A 40 7.46 -3.18 -0.89
C ILE A 40 7.00 -4.48 -1.55
N LEU A 41 6.97 -4.56 -2.89
CA LEU A 41 6.63 -5.82 -3.56
C LEU A 41 7.70 -6.90 -3.33
N LYS A 42 8.91 -6.51 -2.96
CA LYS A 42 9.97 -7.48 -2.69
C LYS A 42 9.65 -8.41 -1.52
N ILE A 43 8.76 -8.02 -0.62
CA ILE A 43 8.36 -8.89 0.50
C ILE A 43 7.66 -10.15 0.00
N LEU A 44 7.04 -10.08 -1.16
CA LEU A 44 6.33 -11.22 -1.74
C LEU A 44 7.27 -12.27 -2.34
N LYS A 45 8.54 -11.91 -2.56
CA LYS A 45 9.55 -12.79 -3.13
C LYS A 45 9.07 -13.35 -4.47
N ARG A 46 8.93 -14.68 -4.60
CA ARG A 46 8.50 -15.29 -5.87
C ARG A 46 7.06 -14.97 -6.24
N LYS A 47 6.25 -14.59 -5.25
CA LYS A 47 4.83 -14.29 -5.48
C LYS A 47 4.61 -12.92 -6.12
N LYS A 48 5.66 -12.11 -6.28
CA LYS A 48 5.55 -10.78 -6.87
C LYS A 48 5.50 -10.78 -8.39
N GLN A 49 5.79 -11.91 -9.03
CA GLN A 49 5.83 -11.97 -10.49
C GLN A 49 4.50 -11.60 -11.10
N ALA A 50 4.55 -10.79 -12.15
CA ALA A 50 3.39 -10.37 -12.93
C ALA A 50 2.32 -9.66 -12.08
N THR A 51 2.73 -9.01 -10.98
CA THR A 51 1.78 -8.28 -10.17
C THR A 51 2.17 -6.81 -10.04
N LYS A 52 1.22 -6.02 -9.59
CA LYS A 52 1.40 -4.60 -9.36
C LYS A 52 0.55 -4.16 -8.19
N ILE A 53 0.88 -3.03 -7.61
CA ILE A 53 0.04 -2.41 -6.59
C ILE A 53 -1.17 -1.79 -7.28
N THR A 54 -2.35 -2.06 -6.75
CA THR A 54 -3.61 -1.55 -7.31
C THR A 54 -4.32 -0.57 -6.39
N GLY A 55 -3.90 -0.45 -5.14
CA GLY A 55 -4.48 0.52 -4.22
C GLY A 55 -3.71 0.56 -2.92
N PHE A 56 -3.94 1.62 -2.15
CA PHE A 56 -3.35 1.74 -0.82
C PHE A 56 -4.14 2.71 0.05
N ILE A 57 -4.00 2.57 1.36
CA ILE A 57 -4.58 3.48 2.33
C ILE A 57 -3.68 3.53 3.57
N MET A 58 -3.77 4.62 4.33
CA MET A 58 -3.01 4.80 5.55
C MET A 58 -3.93 4.77 6.75
N GLY A 59 -3.48 4.12 7.81
CA GLY A 59 -4.17 4.12 9.08
C GLY A 59 -3.25 3.67 10.20
N SER A 60 -3.34 4.31 11.36
CA SER A 60 -2.59 3.95 12.57
C SER A 60 -1.09 3.77 12.34
N GLY A 61 -0.50 4.66 11.56
CA GLY A 61 0.94 4.63 11.29
C GLY A 61 1.38 3.54 10.32
N LYS A 62 0.45 2.95 9.59
CA LYS A 62 0.72 1.90 8.61
C LYS A 62 0.18 2.28 7.25
N ILE A 63 0.84 1.77 6.22
CA ILE A 63 0.32 1.82 4.85
C ILE A 63 -0.12 0.41 4.49
N TYR A 64 -1.37 0.30 4.06
CA TYR A 64 -1.98 -0.95 3.62
C TYR A 64 -2.07 -0.91 2.11
N SER A 65 -1.27 -1.72 1.44
CA SER A 65 -1.23 -1.76 -0.03
C SER A 65 -1.77 -3.09 -0.52
N VAL A 66 -2.51 -3.07 -1.61
CA VAL A 66 -3.07 -4.28 -2.19
C VAL A 66 -2.55 -4.49 -3.60
N THR A 67 -2.49 -5.75 -4.03
CA THR A 67 -1.92 -6.11 -5.32
C THR A 67 -2.95 -6.77 -6.23
N LEU A 68 -2.67 -6.69 -7.52
CA LEU A 68 -3.54 -7.30 -8.53
C LEU A 68 -3.67 -8.81 -8.33
N ASN A 69 -2.61 -9.48 -7.88
CA ASN A 69 -2.65 -10.93 -7.66
C ASN A 69 -3.17 -11.32 -6.27
N GLY A 70 -3.76 -10.37 -5.52
CA GLY A 70 -4.52 -10.73 -4.33
C GLY A 70 -3.77 -10.74 -3.01
N TYR A 71 -2.75 -9.91 -2.86
CA TYR A 71 -2.01 -9.78 -1.60
C TYR A 71 -2.26 -8.44 -0.94
N LEU A 72 -2.27 -8.46 0.38
CA LEU A 72 -2.22 -7.26 1.22
C LEU A 72 -0.80 -7.15 1.77
N ILE A 73 -0.17 -6.00 1.60
CA ILE A 73 1.16 -5.70 2.15
C ILE A 73 1.00 -4.60 3.19
N VAL A 74 1.51 -4.83 4.38
CA VAL A 74 1.47 -3.84 5.46
C VAL A 74 2.87 -3.29 5.66
N SER A 75 2.99 -1.98 5.58
CA SER A 75 4.27 -1.27 5.69
C SER A 75 4.21 -0.24 6.80
N SER A 76 5.35 0.07 7.40
CA SER A 76 5.46 1.10 8.43
C SER A 76 5.53 2.47 7.79
N ALA A 77 4.67 3.41 8.23
CA ALA A 77 4.75 4.79 7.79
C ALA A 77 5.93 5.54 8.43
N ILE A 78 6.58 4.94 9.41
CA ILE A 78 7.76 5.53 10.06
C ILE A 78 9.04 5.09 9.36
N SER A 79 9.23 3.79 9.17
CA SER A 79 10.46 3.27 8.56
C SER A 79 10.41 3.24 7.04
N GLY A 80 9.20 3.24 6.46
CA GLY A 80 9.02 3.10 5.01
C GLY A 80 9.19 1.67 4.51
N LYS A 81 9.31 0.70 5.39
CA LYS A 81 9.59 -0.68 5.02
C LYS A 81 8.38 -1.58 5.17
N ALA A 82 8.24 -2.54 4.26
CA ALA A 82 7.22 -3.57 4.38
C ALA A 82 7.50 -4.43 5.61
N GLU A 83 6.46 -4.74 6.36
CA GLU A 83 6.56 -5.52 7.59
C GLU A 83 6.08 -6.95 7.41
N PHE A 84 4.93 -7.12 6.76
CA PHE A 84 4.38 -8.44 6.49
C PHE A 84 3.36 -8.37 5.37
N PHE A 85 2.92 -9.54 4.90
CA PHE A 85 1.89 -9.62 3.89
C PHE A 85 0.90 -10.74 4.20
N ARG A 86 -0.27 -10.66 3.58
CA ARG A 86 -1.30 -11.70 3.68
C ARG A 86 -1.83 -12.04 2.31
N ASN A 87 -2.08 -13.32 2.09
CA ASN A 87 -2.71 -13.79 0.86
C ASN A 87 -4.22 -13.69 1.01
N ILE A 88 -4.85 -12.83 0.21
CA ILE A 88 -6.31 -12.68 0.20
C ILE A 88 -6.94 -13.71 -0.72
N GLY A 89 -6.22 -14.12 -1.77
CA GLY A 89 -6.64 -15.20 -2.64
C GLY A 89 -7.41 -14.79 -3.88
N ASP A 90 -7.91 -13.56 -3.94
CA ASP A 90 -8.61 -13.03 -5.11
C ASP A 90 -7.95 -11.75 -5.58
N PRO A 91 -7.94 -11.47 -6.89
CA PRO A 91 -7.42 -10.20 -7.40
C PRO A 91 -8.10 -9.00 -6.74
N ILE A 92 -7.32 -7.97 -6.48
CA ILE A 92 -7.80 -6.75 -5.83
C ILE A 92 -7.54 -5.59 -6.78
N VAL A 93 -8.60 -4.85 -7.13
CA VAL A 93 -8.50 -3.78 -8.14
C VAL A 93 -8.93 -2.42 -7.60
N ALA A 94 -9.26 -2.33 -6.33
CA ALA A 94 -9.74 -1.09 -5.70
C ALA A 94 -8.92 -0.79 -4.46
N ASP A 95 -8.91 0.49 -4.06
CA ASP A 95 -8.28 0.90 -2.81
C ASP A 95 -8.95 0.23 -1.62
N PRO A 96 -8.17 -0.18 -0.61
CA PRO A 96 -8.76 -0.62 0.65
C PRO A 96 -9.46 0.56 1.34
N ILE A 97 -10.35 0.23 2.26
CA ILE A 97 -11.12 1.22 3.01
C ILE A 97 -10.92 0.98 4.50
N ILE A 98 -10.79 2.06 5.27
CA ILE A 98 -10.76 1.98 6.72
C ILE A 98 -12.02 2.65 7.26
N ASN A 99 -12.76 1.92 8.10
CA ASN A 99 -13.98 2.43 8.73
C ASN A 99 -14.07 1.87 10.14
N ASN A 100 -14.24 2.75 11.12
CA ASN A 100 -14.31 2.39 12.54
C ASN A 100 -13.14 1.51 12.98
N GLY A 101 -11.94 1.84 12.53
CA GLY A 101 -10.73 1.11 12.90
C GLY A 101 -10.55 -0.24 12.23
N LYS A 102 -11.42 -0.58 11.29
CA LYS A 102 -11.31 -1.82 10.52
C LYS A 102 -10.91 -1.55 9.08
N LEU A 103 -10.03 -2.40 8.58
CA LEU A 103 -9.61 -2.38 7.18
C LEU A 103 -10.51 -3.31 6.37
N TYR A 104 -11.04 -2.82 5.26
CA TYR A 104 -11.88 -3.61 4.35
C TYR A 104 -11.26 -3.68 2.97
N ILE A 105 -11.21 -4.88 2.42
CA ILE A 105 -10.69 -5.13 1.08
C ILE A 105 -11.80 -5.75 0.25
N LEU A 106 -12.09 -5.12 -0.90
CA LEU A 106 -13.06 -5.65 -1.87
C LEU A 106 -12.28 -6.27 -3.02
N THR A 107 -12.57 -7.54 -3.30
CA THR A 107 -11.89 -8.26 -4.37
C THR A 107 -12.65 -8.14 -5.68
N LYS A 108 -11.97 -8.49 -6.78
CA LYS A 108 -12.57 -8.51 -8.11
C LYS A 108 -13.80 -9.41 -8.18
N ASN A 109 -13.84 -10.49 -7.39
CA ASN A 109 -14.95 -11.42 -7.37
C ASN A 109 -16.03 -11.03 -6.37
N SER A 110 -16.07 -9.75 -5.98
CA SER A 110 -17.07 -9.17 -5.07
C SER A 110 -17.08 -9.77 -3.67
N ARG A 111 -15.93 -10.26 -3.23
CA ARG A 111 -15.75 -10.72 -1.86
C ARG A 111 -15.22 -9.58 -1.01
N ILE A 112 -15.68 -9.49 0.23
CA ILE A 112 -15.26 -8.44 1.16
C ILE A 112 -14.55 -9.11 2.33
N PHE A 113 -13.32 -8.66 2.59
CA PHE A 113 -12.52 -9.11 3.73
C PHE A 113 -12.35 -7.96 4.70
N GLY A 114 -12.59 -8.23 6.00
CA GLY A 114 -12.42 -7.24 7.05
C GLY A 114 -11.31 -7.66 8.00
N PHE A 115 -10.48 -6.69 8.40
CA PHE A 115 -9.37 -6.91 9.32
C PHE A 115 -9.39 -5.83 10.40
N GLN A 116 -9.04 -6.22 11.61
CA GLN A 116 -8.88 -5.26 12.71
C GLN A 116 -7.44 -4.94 12.96
#